data_3d014db9a0ca537c45f0f84bfb7148a7
#
_entry.id   3d014db9a0ca537c45f0f84bfb7148a7
#
_cell.length_a   1.000
_cell.length_b   1.000
_cell.length_c   1.000
_cell.angle_alpha   90.00
_cell.angle_beta   90.00
_cell.angle_gamma   90.00
#
_symmetry.space_group_name_H-M   'P 1'
#
loop_
_entity.id
_entity.type
_entity.pdbx_description
1 polymer ?
#
loop_
_entity_poly.entity_id
_entity_poly.type
_entity_poly.pdbx_seq_one_letter_code
_entity_poly.pdbx_strand_id
1 'polypeptide(L)'
;MENSVIIKFYSKSENEQLARSCISAMLLPLNPSVSELGDVKTAVSEAVTNAIVHGYPDSLGVVTLKADLIDNVIHISVSDEGVGISNVNQALEP
;
A
#
# COMPACT_ATOMS: atom_id res chain seq x y z
N MET A 1 12.87 2.81 14.08
CA MET A 1 12.80 3.79 13.00
C MET A 1 11.34 4.08 12.69
N GLU A 2 10.98 5.34 12.54
CA GLU A 2 9.64 5.75 12.18
C GLU A 2 9.66 6.50 10.87
N ASN A 3 8.62 6.31 10.07
CA ASN A 3 8.48 7.00 8.80
C ASN A 3 7.01 7.03 8.38
N SER A 4 6.65 7.97 7.52
CA SER A 4 5.29 8.12 7.03
C SER A 4 5.32 8.57 5.57
N VAL A 5 4.48 7.94 4.76
CA VAL A 5 4.39 8.24 3.33
C VAL A 5 2.92 8.30 2.93
N ILE A 6 2.56 9.29 2.13
CA ILE A 6 1.25 9.38 1.50
C ILE A 6 1.49 9.55 0.00
N ILE A 7 0.88 8.69 -0.80
CA ILE A 7 0.87 8.87 -2.26
C ILE A 7 -0.55 8.82 -2.78
N LYS A 8 -0.80 9.60 -3.81
CA LYS A 8 -2.07 9.62 -4.52
C LYS A 8 -1.81 9.33 -5.99
N PHE A 9 -2.65 8.51 -6.56
CA PHE A 9 -2.50 8.12 -7.97
C PHE A 9 -3.86 7.84 -8.59
N TYR A 10 -3.91 7.87 -9.92
CA TYR A 10 -5.14 7.53 -10.62
C TYR A 10 -5.40 6.02 -10.61
N SER A 11 -6.67 5.64 -10.72
CA SER A 11 -7.12 4.25 -10.66
C SER A 11 -6.81 3.48 -11.95
N LYS A 12 -5.53 3.51 -12.34
CA LYS A 12 -4.99 2.79 -13.49
C LYS A 12 -4.25 1.56 -13.00
N SER A 13 -4.43 0.42 -13.68
CA SER A 13 -3.82 -0.84 -13.25
C SER A 13 -2.29 -0.77 -13.16
N GLU A 14 -1.64 0.00 -14.02
CA GLU A 14 -0.18 0.18 -13.97
C GLU A 14 0.30 0.84 -12.66
N ASN A 15 -0.57 1.56 -11.95
CA ASN A 15 -0.22 2.21 -10.69
C ASN A 15 -0.15 1.22 -9.51
N GLU A 16 -0.62 0.00 -9.68
CA GLU A 16 -0.38 -1.06 -8.71
C GLU A 16 1.11 -1.32 -8.51
N GLN A 17 1.87 -1.35 -9.60
CA GLN A 17 3.33 -1.52 -9.53
C GLN A 17 3.99 -0.33 -8.82
N LEU A 18 3.52 0.88 -9.09
CA LEU A 18 4.02 2.09 -8.41
C LEU A 18 3.81 1.97 -6.89
N ALA A 19 2.64 1.55 -6.47
CA ALA A 19 2.33 1.39 -5.04
C ALA A 19 3.24 0.35 -4.38
N ARG A 20 3.42 -0.81 -5.01
CA ARG A 20 4.31 -1.86 -4.49
C ARG A 20 5.74 -1.38 -4.39
N SER A 21 6.24 -0.68 -5.41
CA SER A 21 7.59 -0.16 -5.43
C SER A 21 7.82 0.88 -4.34
N CYS A 22 6.84 1.74 -4.12
CA CYS A 22 6.90 2.76 -3.07
C CYS A 22 7.03 2.11 -1.68
N ILE A 23 6.19 1.13 -1.39
CA ILE A 23 6.23 0.43 -0.10
C ILE A 23 7.53 -0.36 0.06
N SER A 24 7.98 -1.04 -1.00
CA SER A 24 9.26 -1.76 -0.97
C SER A 24 10.42 -0.83 -0.64
N ALA A 25 10.47 0.34 -1.28
CA ALA A 25 11.51 1.33 -1.02
C ALA A 25 11.46 1.82 0.44
N MET A 26 10.26 2.02 0.98
CA MET A 26 10.07 2.45 2.36
C MET A 26 10.60 1.44 3.38
N LEU A 27 10.49 0.15 3.07
CA LEU A 27 10.87 -0.93 3.97
C LEU A 27 12.33 -1.35 3.86
N LEU A 28 13.04 -0.99 2.79
CA LEU A 28 14.43 -1.41 2.58
C LEU A 28 15.36 -1.11 3.74
N PRO A 29 15.29 0.08 4.39
CA PRO A 29 16.19 0.37 5.51
C PRO A 29 16.03 -0.56 6.71
N LEU A 30 14.91 -1.27 6.82
CA LEU A 30 14.66 -2.23 7.90
C LEU A 30 15.19 -3.63 7.58
N ASN A 31 15.70 -3.82 6.38
CA ASN A 31 16.27 -5.08 5.95
C ASN A 31 15.29 -6.27 6.14
N PRO A 32 14.06 -6.17 5.59
CA PRO A 32 13.06 -7.23 5.78
C PRO A 32 13.48 -8.52 5.08
N SER A 33 12.98 -9.65 5.55
CA SER A 33 13.17 -10.92 4.85
C SER A 33 12.41 -10.90 3.52
N VAL A 34 12.80 -11.78 2.60
CA VAL A 34 12.10 -11.94 1.32
C VAL A 34 10.64 -12.29 1.55
N SER A 35 10.36 -13.14 2.53
CA SER A 35 9.00 -13.54 2.89
C SER A 35 8.18 -12.36 3.41
N GLU A 36 8.73 -11.59 4.34
CA GLU A 36 8.05 -10.41 4.89
C GLU A 36 7.74 -9.38 3.80
N LEU A 37 8.73 -9.10 2.95
CA LEU A 37 8.56 -8.14 1.86
C LEU A 37 7.51 -8.63 0.87
N GLY A 38 7.54 -9.91 0.52
CA GLY A 38 6.57 -10.52 -0.39
C GLY A 38 5.14 -10.44 0.16
N ASP A 39 4.96 -10.70 1.45
CA ASP A 39 3.64 -10.63 2.09
C ASP A 39 3.07 -9.21 2.05
N VAL A 40 3.89 -8.22 2.35
CA VAL A 40 3.46 -6.81 2.31
C VAL A 40 3.12 -6.40 0.88
N LYS A 41 3.95 -6.75 -0.09
CA LYS A 41 3.71 -6.41 -1.51
C LYS A 41 2.42 -7.05 -2.01
N THR A 42 2.15 -8.30 -1.66
CA THR A 42 0.92 -8.99 -2.03
C THR A 42 -0.31 -8.30 -1.43
N ALA A 43 -0.25 -7.95 -0.15
CA ALA A 43 -1.34 -7.27 0.52
C ALA A 43 -1.61 -5.89 -0.09
N VAL A 44 -0.56 -5.14 -0.42
CA VAL A 44 -0.69 -3.84 -1.09
C VAL A 44 -1.34 -4.01 -2.47
N SER A 45 -0.90 -5.00 -3.25
CA SER A 45 -1.46 -5.28 -4.57
C SER A 45 -2.95 -5.58 -4.50
N GLU A 46 -3.37 -6.40 -3.54
CA GLU A 46 -4.78 -6.74 -3.36
C GLU A 46 -5.60 -5.52 -2.97
N ALA A 47 -5.10 -4.71 -2.04
CA ALA A 47 -5.80 -3.51 -1.60
C ALA A 47 -5.95 -2.48 -2.72
N VAL A 48 -4.89 -2.26 -3.50
CA VAL A 48 -4.91 -1.32 -4.63
C VAL A 48 -5.83 -1.84 -5.73
N THR A 49 -5.76 -3.12 -6.06
CA THR A 49 -6.64 -3.73 -7.07
C THR A 49 -8.11 -3.58 -6.67
N ASN A 50 -8.43 -3.83 -5.40
CA ASN A 50 -9.78 -3.66 -4.90
C ASN A 50 -10.24 -2.20 -5.02
N ALA A 51 -9.40 -1.25 -4.68
CA ALA A 51 -9.74 0.17 -4.81
C ALA A 51 -10.01 0.56 -6.27
N ILE A 52 -9.22 0.04 -7.20
CA ILE A 52 -9.38 0.32 -8.63
C ILE A 52 -10.65 -0.34 -9.17
N VAL A 53 -10.84 -1.63 -8.92
CA VAL A 53 -11.93 -2.41 -9.51
C VAL A 53 -13.27 -2.08 -8.88
N HIS A 54 -13.33 -1.94 -7.56
CA HIS A 54 -14.57 -1.72 -6.84
C HIS A 54 -14.87 -0.25 -6.56
N GLY A 55 -13.83 0.56 -6.40
CA GLY A 55 -13.98 1.99 -6.19
C GLY A 55 -14.32 2.75 -7.46
N TYR A 56 -13.70 2.36 -8.57
CA TYR A 56 -13.84 3.06 -9.86
C TYR A 56 -14.02 2.06 -11.01
N PRO A 57 -15.15 1.30 -11.04
CA PRO A 57 -15.31 0.24 -12.04
C PRO A 57 -15.40 0.76 -13.49
N ASP A 58 -15.95 1.96 -13.68
CA ASP A 58 -16.18 2.50 -15.02
C ASP A 58 -15.65 3.93 -15.21
N SER A 59 -14.80 4.38 -14.27
CA SER A 59 -14.29 5.74 -14.31
C SER A 59 -12.88 5.82 -13.78
N LEU A 60 -12.23 6.95 -14.02
CA LEU A 60 -10.92 7.25 -13.48
C LEU A 60 -11.08 8.10 -12.23
N GLY A 61 -10.54 7.63 -11.12
CA GLY A 61 -10.57 8.36 -9.87
C GLY A 61 -9.23 8.33 -9.16
N VAL A 62 -9.19 8.92 -7.98
CA VAL A 62 -7.95 9.02 -7.19
C VAL A 62 -7.96 7.96 -6.09
N VAL A 63 -6.86 7.22 -6.02
CA VAL A 63 -6.59 6.25 -4.94
C VAL A 63 -5.52 6.86 -4.04
N THR A 64 -5.74 6.82 -2.73
CA THR A 64 -4.78 7.32 -1.75
C THR A 64 -4.22 6.15 -0.97
N LEU A 65 -2.90 6.02 -0.99
CA LEU A 65 -2.18 5.06 -0.15
C LEU A 65 -1.44 5.83 0.93
N LYS A 66 -1.68 5.46 2.17
CA LYS A 66 -0.97 6.00 3.32
C LYS A 66 -0.24 4.87 4.02
N ALA A 67 1.03 5.07 4.32
CA ALA A 67 1.84 4.08 5.03
C ALA A 67 2.57 4.73 6.18
N ASP A 68 2.40 4.17 7.38
CA ASP A 68 3.09 4.61 8.59
C ASP A 68 3.88 3.46 9.16
N LEU A 69 5.16 3.70 9.42
CA LEU A 69 6.04 2.73 10.05
C LEU A 69 6.28 3.18 11.49
N ILE A 70 5.79 2.39 12.45
CA ILE A 70 5.87 2.69 13.88
C ILE A 70 6.22 1.40 14.61
N ASP A 71 7.31 1.43 15.39
CA ASP A 71 7.75 0.28 16.23
C ASP A 71 7.84 -1.04 15.45
N ASN A 72 8.44 -0.99 14.26
CA ASN A 72 8.60 -2.16 13.37
C ASN A 72 7.26 -2.75 12.88
N VAL A 73 6.19 -1.98 12.96
CA VAL A 73 4.91 -2.36 12.37
C VAL A 73 4.61 -1.38 11.23
N ILE A 74 4.33 -1.91 10.05
CA ILE A 74 3.87 -1.09 8.93
C ILE A 74 2.35 -1.08 8.93
N HIS A 75 1.78 0.12 8.94
CA HIS A 75 0.34 0.35 8.86
C HIS A 75 0.04 0.97 7.51
N ILE A 76 -0.71 0.27 6.69
CA ILE A 76 -1.02 0.72 5.34
C ILE A 76 -2.53 0.84 5.19
N SER A 77 -2.99 1.97 4.68
CA SER A 77 -4.38 2.15 4.28
C SER A 77 -4.43 2.55 2.81
N VAL A 78 -5.37 1.96 2.10
CA VAL A 78 -5.65 2.29 0.71
C VAL A 78 -7.12 2.69 0.64
N SER A 79 -7.38 3.90 0.19
CA SER A 79 -8.74 4.44 0.15
C SER A 79 -9.07 4.98 -1.24
N ASP A 80 -10.33 4.88 -1.58
CA ASP A 80 -10.93 5.52 -2.76
C ASP A 80 -11.95 6.55 -2.26
N GLU A 81 -12.38 7.43 -3.16
CA GLU A 81 -13.30 8.50 -2.77
C GLU A 81 -14.72 7.96 -2.62
N GLY A 82 -15.12 7.71 -1.37
CA GLY A 82 -16.52 7.45 -1.01
C GLY A 82 -16.96 6.01 -1.03
N VAL A 83 -16.07 5.04 -1.31
CA VAL A 83 -16.49 3.64 -1.43
C VAL A 83 -15.91 2.74 -0.35
N GLY A 84 -14.68 2.98 0.10
CA GLY A 84 -14.14 2.15 1.15
C GLY A 84 -12.68 2.41 1.48
N ILE A 85 -12.22 1.73 2.50
CA ILE A 85 -10.83 1.78 2.96
C ILE A 85 -10.38 0.35 3.21
N SER A 86 -9.25 -0.03 2.61
CA SER A 86 -8.59 -1.29 2.91
C SER A 86 -7.37 -1.00 3.79
N ASN A 87 -7.24 -1.74 4.87
CA ASN A 87 -6.14 -1.57 5.82
C ASN A 87 -5.29 -2.83 5.90
N VAL A 88 -3.98 -2.63 5.92
CA VAL A 88 -3.01 -3.70 6.13
C VAL A 88 -2.08 -3.29 7.25
N ASN A 89 -1.94 -4.14 8.25
CA ASN A 89 -1.01 -3.93 9.36
C ASN A 89 -0.13 -5.15 9.50
N GLN A 90 1.16 -4.94 9.46
CA GLN A 90 2.10 -6.06 9.54
C GLN A 90 3.30 -5.70 10.41
N ALA A 91 3.62 -6.60 11.36
CA ALA A 91 4.82 -6.50 12.17
C ALA A 91 6.00 -7.06 11.37
N LEU A 92 7.11 -6.35 11.43
CA LEU A 92 8.35 -6.77 10.77
C LEU A 92 9.34 -7.23 11.82
N GLU A 93 9.90 -8.41 11.60
CA GLU A 93 10.97 -8.93 12.47
C GLU A 93 12.28 -8.22 12.13
N PRO A 94 13.00 -7.71 13.13
CA PRO A 94 14.28 -7.07 12.89
C PRO A 94 15.37 -8.06 12.45
#